data_db4200dde73753fe68ccdd70e243eeaf
#
_entry.id   db4200dde73753fe68ccdd70e243eeaf
#
_cell.length_a   1.000
_cell.length_b   1.000
_cell.length_c   1.000
_cell.angle_alpha   90.00
_cell.angle_beta   90.00
_cell.angle_gamma   90.00
#
_symmetry.space_group_name_H-M   'P 1'
#
loop_
_entity.id
_entity.type
_entity.pdbx_description
1 polymer ?
#
loop_
_entity_poly.entity_id
_entity_poly.type
_entity_poly.pdbx_seq_one_letter_code
_entity_poly.pdbx_strand_id
1 'polypeptide(L)'
;MGRGLFIVLEGANRTHKHTFAQILRNNIQQKTGQKVHVLKIDSRGSAQCPIIPNFLQGEAHYKDHIIHHIFSADRWRLSHHLRHLINRGNTVILQRYVASGHAYSMAHGNLDLEWCKQFDSGLLKPDITIYLERDPSSPHEIIFEDPDIYENSEMQTKLVEKFNQLKEPDWLVIDIANGNPRQALIQVLPLILVKLNQSLKGELEINYYD
;
A
#
# COMPACT_ATOMS: atom_id res chain seq x y z
N MET A 1 -20.01 3.96 -18.71
CA MET A 1 -20.10 2.80 -17.78
C MET A 1 -19.20 3.12 -16.59
N GLY A 2 -19.67 2.83 -15.37
CA GLY A 2 -18.87 3.04 -14.20
C GLY A 2 -17.64 2.11 -14.17
N ARG A 3 -16.64 2.49 -13.40
CA ARG A 3 -15.40 1.74 -13.19
C ARG A 3 -15.37 1.04 -11.83
N GLY A 4 -14.41 0.16 -11.61
CA GLY A 4 -14.15 -0.38 -10.28
C GLY A 4 -13.42 0.63 -9.39
N LEU A 5 -13.29 0.30 -8.09
CA LEU A 5 -12.50 1.09 -7.14
C LEU A 5 -11.05 0.65 -7.11
N PHE A 6 -10.16 1.62 -6.86
CA PHE A 6 -8.78 1.39 -6.51
C PHE A 6 -8.55 1.71 -5.03
N ILE A 7 -8.33 0.68 -4.23
CA ILE A 7 -8.12 0.76 -2.78
C ILE A 7 -6.67 0.40 -2.49
N VAL A 8 -5.98 1.20 -1.70
CA VAL A 8 -4.61 0.92 -1.26
C VAL A 8 -4.56 0.72 0.25
N LEU A 9 -3.84 -0.32 0.68
CA LEU A 9 -3.54 -0.58 2.08
C LEU A 9 -2.10 -0.18 2.37
N GLU A 10 -1.92 0.82 3.20
CA GLU A 10 -0.62 1.32 3.64
C GLU A 10 -0.36 1.01 5.11
N GLY A 11 0.86 1.20 5.56
CA GLY A 11 1.30 1.01 6.95
C GLY A 11 2.64 0.32 7.07
N ALA A 12 3.26 0.44 8.23
CA ALA A 12 4.54 -0.19 8.60
C ALA A 12 4.48 -1.73 8.50
N ASN A 13 5.58 -2.42 8.77
CA ASN A 13 5.57 -3.88 8.74
C ASN A 13 4.65 -4.45 9.81
N ARG A 14 4.13 -5.67 9.56
CA ARG A 14 3.28 -6.44 10.51
C ARG A 14 1.98 -5.75 10.96
N THR A 15 1.44 -4.86 10.15
CA THR A 15 0.10 -4.28 10.35
C THR A 15 -1.02 -5.16 9.74
N HIS A 16 -0.81 -6.46 9.60
CA HIS A 16 -1.79 -7.43 9.10
C HIS A 16 -2.48 -7.06 7.78
N LYS A 17 -1.80 -6.27 6.92
CA LYS A 17 -2.35 -5.82 5.61
C LYS A 17 -2.88 -6.97 4.77
N HIS A 18 -2.16 -8.10 4.72
CA HIS A 18 -2.58 -9.25 3.92
C HIS A 18 -3.90 -9.85 4.43
N THR A 19 -3.99 -10.12 5.72
CA THR A 19 -5.22 -10.66 6.36
C THR A 19 -6.39 -9.70 6.16
N PHE A 20 -6.16 -8.41 6.38
CA PHE A 20 -7.19 -7.39 6.20
C PHE A 20 -7.65 -7.29 4.74
N ALA A 21 -6.73 -7.34 3.77
CA ALA A 21 -7.07 -7.35 2.34
C ALA A 21 -7.99 -8.51 1.95
N GLN A 22 -7.73 -9.72 2.47
CA GLN A 22 -8.56 -10.89 2.19
C GLN A 22 -9.96 -10.77 2.82
N ILE A 23 -10.03 -10.30 4.07
CA ILE A 23 -11.30 -10.04 4.76
C ILE A 23 -12.11 -9.01 3.99
N LEU A 24 -11.49 -7.89 3.61
CA LEU A 24 -12.12 -6.81 2.86
C LEU A 24 -12.63 -7.30 1.49
N ARG A 25 -11.80 -8.03 0.73
CA ARG A 25 -12.18 -8.65 -0.53
C ARG A 25 -13.45 -9.49 -0.39
N ASN A 26 -13.44 -10.43 0.55
CA ASN A 26 -14.55 -11.37 0.73
C ASN A 26 -15.86 -10.63 1.08
N ASN A 27 -15.78 -9.60 1.92
CA ASN A 27 -16.95 -8.82 2.31
C ASN A 27 -17.50 -7.95 1.16
N ILE A 28 -16.64 -7.32 0.37
CA ILE A 28 -17.08 -6.56 -0.82
C ILE A 28 -17.74 -7.52 -1.80
N GLN A 29 -17.11 -8.64 -2.14
CA GLN A 29 -17.66 -9.63 -3.07
C GLN A 29 -19.01 -10.17 -2.60
N GLN A 30 -19.12 -10.53 -1.33
CA GLN A 30 -20.36 -11.08 -0.77
C GLN A 30 -21.52 -10.07 -0.79
N LYS A 31 -21.22 -8.79 -0.51
CA LYS A 31 -22.27 -7.75 -0.42
C LYS A 31 -22.67 -7.17 -1.78
N THR A 32 -21.79 -7.20 -2.76
CA THR A 32 -22.00 -6.47 -4.02
C THR A 32 -21.98 -7.33 -5.28
N GLY A 33 -21.51 -8.57 -5.18
CA GLY A 33 -21.26 -9.43 -6.35
C GLY A 33 -20.07 -8.97 -7.21
N GLN A 34 -19.39 -7.88 -6.85
CA GLN A 34 -18.25 -7.31 -7.58
C GLN A 34 -17.05 -8.25 -7.55
N LYS A 35 -16.36 -8.34 -8.69
CA LYS A 35 -15.06 -9.02 -8.73
C LYS A 35 -14.01 -8.13 -8.09
N VAL A 36 -13.33 -8.65 -7.07
CA VAL A 36 -12.30 -7.93 -6.32
C VAL A 36 -10.97 -8.66 -6.43
N HIS A 37 -9.94 -7.96 -6.88
CA HIS A 37 -8.58 -8.45 -6.99
C HIS A 37 -7.76 -7.93 -5.81
N VAL A 38 -7.02 -8.83 -5.15
CA VAL A 38 -6.01 -8.45 -4.14
C VAL A 38 -4.66 -8.59 -4.80
N LEU A 39 -3.95 -7.49 -4.89
CA LEU A 39 -2.61 -7.41 -5.45
C LEU A 39 -1.62 -6.97 -4.37
N LYS A 40 -0.37 -7.27 -4.57
CA LYS A 40 0.74 -6.85 -3.73
C LYS A 40 1.90 -6.48 -4.64
N ILE A 41 2.57 -5.38 -4.34
CA ILE A 41 3.89 -5.14 -4.91
C ILE A 41 4.84 -6.06 -4.16
N ASP A 42 5.14 -7.18 -4.78
CA ASP A 42 6.02 -8.20 -4.20
C ASP A 42 7.45 -7.99 -4.68
N SER A 43 8.12 -7.11 -3.97
CA SER A 43 9.53 -6.83 -4.21
C SER A 43 10.44 -8.03 -3.94
N ARG A 44 10.01 -8.99 -3.11
CA ARG A 44 10.81 -10.18 -2.75
C ARG A 44 10.70 -11.31 -3.77
N GLY A 45 9.62 -11.36 -4.53
CA GLY A 45 9.31 -12.45 -5.47
C GLY A 45 9.48 -12.11 -6.93
N SER A 46 9.99 -10.92 -7.28
CA SER A 46 10.19 -10.55 -8.68
C SER A 46 11.38 -11.29 -9.29
N ALA A 47 11.10 -12.47 -9.85
CA ALA A 47 12.07 -13.19 -10.69
C ALA A 47 12.62 -12.34 -11.85
N GLN A 48 11.99 -11.21 -12.13
CA GLN A 48 12.35 -10.30 -13.23
C GLN A 48 13.32 -9.20 -12.81
N CYS A 49 13.47 -8.92 -11.49
CA CYS A 49 14.42 -7.93 -10.98
C CYS A 49 15.11 -8.45 -9.72
N PRO A 50 16.24 -9.16 -9.81
CA PRO A 50 16.94 -9.72 -8.66
C PRO A 50 17.58 -8.65 -7.75
N ILE A 51 17.64 -7.40 -8.18
CA ILE A 51 18.23 -6.29 -7.44
C ILE A 51 17.50 -6.08 -6.11
N ILE A 52 16.17 -6.10 -6.13
CA ILE A 52 15.37 -5.85 -4.91
C ILE A 52 15.54 -6.96 -3.87
N PRO A 53 15.36 -8.26 -4.20
CA PRO A 53 15.64 -9.33 -3.24
C PRO A 53 17.03 -9.26 -2.62
N ASN A 54 18.07 -9.15 -3.43
CA ASN A 54 19.45 -9.11 -2.96
C ASN A 54 19.72 -7.90 -2.06
N PHE A 55 19.14 -6.74 -2.39
CA PHE A 55 19.22 -5.56 -1.54
C PHE A 55 18.50 -5.78 -0.20
N LEU A 56 17.28 -6.30 -0.21
CA LEU A 56 16.50 -6.53 1.01
C LEU A 56 17.16 -7.57 1.93
N GLN A 57 17.83 -8.57 1.37
CA GLN A 57 18.60 -9.58 2.11
C GLN A 57 19.96 -9.06 2.59
N GLY A 58 20.35 -7.84 2.21
CA GLY A 58 21.66 -7.27 2.54
C GLY A 58 22.83 -7.88 1.74
N GLU A 59 22.54 -8.69 0.72
CA GLU A 59 23.56 -9.33 -0.13
C GLU A 59 24.20 -8.35 -1.12
N ALA A 60 23.52 -7.24 -1.40
CA ALA A 60 24.01 -6.20 -2.30
C ALA A 60 23.73 -4.80 -1.78
N HIS A 61 24.71 -3.91 -1.93
CA HIS A 61 24.62 -2.51 -1.53
C HIS A 61 24.44 -1.62 -2.75
N TYR A 62 23.36 -0.84 -2.74
CA TYR A 62 23.07 0.16 -3.77
C TYR A 62 22.85 1.53 -3.13
N LYS A 63 23.08 2.59 -3.88
CA LYS A 63 22.69 3.94 -3.48
C LYS A 63 21.18 4.02 -3.34
N ASP A 64 20.70 4.69 -2.28
CA ASP A 64 19.27 4.78 -1.97
C ASP A 64 18.44 5.36 -3.13
N HIS A 65 18.99 6.32 -3.87
CA HIS A 65 18.38 6.85 -5.08
C HIS A 65 18.10 5.75 -6.12
N ILE A 66 19.05 4.82 -6.35
CA ILE A 66 18.88 3.70 -7.29
C ILE A 66 17.74 2.79 -6.81
N ILE A 67 17.72 2.47 -5.53
CA ILE A 67 16.69 1.62 -4.93
C ILE A 67 15.31 2.27 -5.05
N HIS A 68 15.20 3.57 -4.80
CA HIS A 68 13.96 4.31 -5.00
C HIS A 68 13.44 4.21 -6.44
N HIS A 69 14.32 4.40 -7.43
CA HIS A 69 13.96 4.29 -8.85
C HIS A 69 13.45 2.89 -9.20
N ILE A 70 14.10 1.85 -8.69
CA ILE A 70 13.71 0.47 -8.97
C ILE A 70 12.33 0.15 -8.38
N PHE A 71 12.05 0.59 -7.16
CA PHE A 71 10.72 0.45 -6.56
C PHE A 71 9.65 1.28 -7.29
N SER A 72 9.99 2.46 -7.78
CA SER A 72 9.09 3.25 -8.62
C SER A 72 8.82 2.55 -9.95
N ALA A 73 9.86 2.04 -10.62
CA ALA A 73 9.69 1.27 -11.86
C ALA A 73 8.76 0.06 -11.68
N ASP A 74 8.80 -0.61 -10.52
CA ASP A 74 7.89 -1.72 -10.23
C ASP A 74 6.43 -1.26 -10.07
N ARG A 75 6.20 -0.08 -9.47
CA ARG A 75 4.87 0.56 -9.45
C ARG A 75 4.37 0.89 -10.86
N TRP A 76 5.23 1.47 -11.70
CA TRP A 76 4.92 1.78 -13.09
C TRP A 76 4.60 0.54 -13.91
N ARG A 77 5.34 -0.55 -13.73
CA ARG A 77 5.08 -1.85 -14.38
C ARG A 77 3.67 -2.35 -14.07
N LEU A 78 3.20 -2.14 -12.85
CA LEU A 78 1.85 -2.56 -12.43
C LEU A 78 0.75 -1.63 -12.95
N SER A 79 1.06 -0.37 -13.26
CA SER A 79 0.06 0.68 -13.53
C SER A 79 -0.88 0.37 -14.70
N HIS A 80 -0.37 -0.24 -15.78
CA HIS A 80 -1.21 -0.64 -16.92
C HIS A 80 -2.22 -1.73 -16.53
N HIS A 81 -1.78 -2.71 -15.75
CA HIS A 81 -2.66 -3.80 -15.28
C HIS A 81 -3.74 -3.28 -14.32
N LEU A 82 -3.39 -2.36 -13.42
CA LEU A 82 -4.34 -1.69 -12.52
C LEU A 82 -5.44 -0.98 -13.32
N ARG A 83 -5.05 -0.12 -14.26
CA ARG A 83 -6.01 0.62 -15.12
C ARG A 83 -6.91 -0.34 -15.90
N HIS A 84 -6.36 -1.41 -16.44
CA HIS A 84 -7.13 -2.41 -17.18
C HIS A 84 -8.21 -3.07 -16.30
N LEU A 85 -7.86 -3.48 -15.09
CA LEU A 85 -8.83 -4.09 -14.16
C LEU A 85 -9.92 -3.10 -13.76
N ILE A 86 -9.55 -1.89 -13.37
CA ILE A 86 -10.47 -0.86 -12.89
C ILE A 86 -11.44 -0.44 -14.00
N ASN A 87 -10.94 -0.20 -15.21
CA ASN A 87 -11.78 0.18 -16.35
C ASN A 87 -12.78 -0.93 -16.77
N ARG A 88 -12.50 -2.17 -16.40
CA ARG A 88 -13.44 -3.31 -16.58
C ARG A 88 -14.44 -3.45 -15.44
N GLY A 89 -14.53 -2.50 -14.53
CA GLY A 89 -15.43 -2.53 -13.40
C GLY A 89 -14.97 -3.42 -12.24
N ASN A 90 -13.73 -3.94 -12.25
CA ASN A 90 -13.23 -4.73 -11.15
C ASN A 90 -12.63 -3.82 -10.06
N THR A 91 -12.95 -4.10 -8.81
CA THR A 91 -12.30 -3.44 -7.67
C THR A 91 -10.93 -4.05 -7.43
N VAL A 92 -9.94 -3.20 -7.16
CA VAL A 92 -8.57 -3.63 -6.84
C VAL A 92 -8.21 -3.17 -5.43
N ILE A 93 -7.72 -4.09 -4.62
CA ILE A 93 -7.08 -3.82 -3.32
C ILE A 93 -5.59 -4.09 -3.49
N LEU A 94 -4.78 -3.06 -3.40
CA LEU A 94 -3.33 -3.15 -3.52
C LEU A 94 -2.67 -3.00 -2.15
N GLN A 95 -1.77 -3.90 -1.80
CA GLN A 95 -0.98 -3.83 -0.58
C GLN A 95 0.33 -3.12 -0.87
N ARG A 96 0.54 -1.96 -0.22
CA ARG A 96 1.65 -1.02 -0.42
C ARG A 96 1.64 -0.41 -1.82
N TYR A 97 1.95 0.89 -1.86
CA TYR A 97 2.03 1.62 -3.12
C TYR A 97 2.99 2.80 -3.01
N VAL A 98 2.58 3.99 -3.47
CA VAL A 98 3.41 5.19 -3.53
C VAL A 98 3.87 5.63 -2.13
N ALA A 99 2.96 5.73 -1.16
CA ALA A 99 3.30 6.18 0.18
C ALA A 99 4.30 5.24 0.88
N SER A 100 4.16 3.92 0.72
CA SER A 100 5.20 2.99 1.16
C SER A 100 6.55 3.28 0.51
N GLY A 101 6.59 3.47 -0.82
CA GLY A 101 7.84 3.79 -1.52
C GLY A 101 8.53 5.03 -0.98
N HIS A 102 7.76 6.11 -0.76
CA HIS A 102 8.28 7.35 -0.19
C HIS A 102 8.74 7.16 1.27
N ALA A 103 7.89 6.55 2.12
CA ALA A 103 8.22 6.35 3.53
C ALA A 103 9.53 5.56 3.73
N TYR A 104 9.71 4.47 2.97
CA TYR A 104 10.94 3.67 3.04
C TYR A 104 12.16 4.42 2.55
N SER A 105 12.06 5.18 1.47
CA SER A 105 13.15 5.97 0.92
C SER A 105 13.58 7.11 1.84
N MET A 106 12.60 7.76 2.49
CA MET A 106 12.87 8.80 3.48
C MET A 106 13.47 8.23 4.79
N ALA A 107 12.99 7.07 5.22
CA ALA A 107 13.41 6.49 6.50
C ALA A 107 14.79 5.82 6.43
N HIS A 108 15.13 5.15 5.34
CA HIS A 108 16.39 4.45 5.13
C HIS A 108 17.45 5.36 4.51
N GLY A 109 17.13 5.96 3.37
CA GLY A 109 18.06 6.77 2.58
C GLY A 109 18.07 8.25 2.92
N ASN A 110 17.23 8.70 3.86
CA ASN A 110 17.01 10.12 4.18
C ASN A 110 16.79 10.97 2.92
N LEU A 111 16.10 10.41 1.91
CA LEU A 111 15.83 11.09 0.66
C LEU A 111 14.76 12.17 0.87
N ASP A 112 14.88 13.24 0.11
CA ASP A 112 13.90 14.31 0.10
C ASP A 112 12.56 13.84 -0.48
N LEU A 113 11.45 14.24 0.12
CA LEU A 113 10.11 13.82 -0.30
C LEU A 113 9.75 14.33 -1.69
N GLU A 114 10.04 15.59 -1.97
CA GLU A 114 9.69 16.20 -3.27
C GLU A 114 10.50 15.55 -4.39
N TRP A 115 11.74 15.17 -4.10
CA TRP A 115 12.52 14.37 -5.03
C TRP A 115 11.88 13.00 -5.28
N CYS A 116 11.44 12.30 -4.21
CA CYS A 116 10.80 10.98 -4.34
C CYS A 116 9.52 11.03 -5.18
N LYS A 117 8.70 12.05 -5.00
CA LYS A 117 7.41 12.21 -5.71
C LYS A 117 7.57 12.29 -7.23
N GLN A 118 8.64 12.89 -7.72
CA GLN A 118 8.87 13.12 -9.16
C GLN A 118 8.82 11.81 -9.97
N PHE A 119 9.22 10.69 -9.39
CA PHE A 119 9.26 9.40 -10.10
C PHE A 119 7.93 8.67 -10.12
N ASP A 120 6.99 9.10 -9.31
CA ASP A 120 5.64 8.52 -9.21
C ASP A 120 4.56 9.44 -9.81
N SER A 121 4.95 10.63 -10.30
CA SER A 121 4.07 11.55 -11.02
C SER A 121 3.44 10.84 -12.24
N GLY A 122 2.11 10.91 -12.38
CA GLY A 122 1.35 10.23 -13.42
C GLY A 122 0.91 8.80 -13.08
N LEU A 123 1.33 8.23 -11.96
CA LEU A 123 0.76 6.99 -11.45
C LEU A 123 -0.70 7.20 -11.00
N LEU A 124 -1.50 6.15 -11.12
CA LEU A 124 -2.90 6.17 -10.71
C LEU A 124 -3.03 6.46 -9.21
N LYS A 125 -3.76 7.53 -8.83
CA LYS A 125 -4.07 7.83 -7.43
C LYS A 125 -5.18 6.90 -6.91
N PRO A 126 -5.06 6.35 -5.69
CA PRO A 126 -6.11 5.53 -5.10
C PRO A 126 -7.40 6.33 -4.88
N ASP A 127 -8.54 5.67 -5.04
CA ASP A 127 -9.82 6.22 -4.61
C ASP A 127 -9.93 6.24 -3.09
N ILE A 128 -9.34 5.25 -2.44
CA ILE A 128 -9.33 5.09 -0.98
C ILE A 128 -7.94 4.60 -0.56
N THR A 129 -7.31 5.33 0.34
CA THR A 129 -6.12 4.88 1.06
C THR A 129 -6.52 4.51 2.48
N ILE A 130 -6.22 3.28 2.89
CA ILE A 130 -6.43 2.81 4.26
C ILE A 130 -5.05 2.63 4.90
N TYR A 131 -4.76 3.45 5.88
CA TYR A 131 -3.54 3.33 6.66
C TYR A 131 -3.81 2.49 7.91
N LEU A 132 -3.17 1.32 7.96
CA LEU A 132 -3.25 0.43 9.11
C LEU A 132 -2.16 0.83 10.09
N GLU A 133 -2.58 1.50 11.16
CA GLU A 133 -1.71 1.98 12.22
C GLU A 133 -1.49 0.89 13.27
N ARG A 134 -0.30 0.87 13.82
CA ARG A 134 0.04 0.05 14.98
C ARG A 134 0.91 0.88 15.91
N ASP A 135 0.63 0.79 17.19
CA ASP A 135 1.50 1.35 18.22
C ASP A 135 2.86 0.63 18.19
N PRO A 136 3.97 1.33 17.93
CA PRO A 136 5.31 0.73 17.93
C PRO A 136 5.69 0.17 19.30
N SER A 137 5.10 0.70 20.39
CA SER A 137 5.35 0.26 21.78
C SER A 137 4.54 -0.98 22.19
N SER A 138 3.66 -1.48 21.31
CA SER A 138 2.87 -2.68 21.59
C SER A 138 3.79 -3.88 21.84
N PRO A 139 3.64 -4.59 22.97
CA PRO A 139 4.58 -5.59 23.45
C PRO A 139 4.62 -6.93 22.69
N HIS A 140 3.98 -7.01 21.54
CA HIS A 140 4.16 -8.19 20.70
C HIS A 140 5.56 -8.19 20.11
N GLU A 141 6.41 -9.03 20.66
CA GLU A 141 7.75 -9.30 20.12
C GLU A 141 7.69 -9.51 18.61
N ILE A 142 8.42 -8.66 17.93
CA ILE A 142 8.58 -8.78 16.49
C ILE A 142 9.65 -9.85 16.26
N ILE A 143 9.24 -11.12 16.27
CA ILE A 143 10.12 -12.21 15.84
C ILE A 143 10.19 -12.16 14.31
N PHE A 144 11.35 -11.84 13.79
CA PHE A 144 11.63 -11.88 12.37
C PHE A 144 12.25 -13.23 12.05
N GLU A 145 11.54 -14.11 11.35
CA GLU A 145 12.04 -15.43 10.96
C GLU A 145 13.09 -15.36 9.85
N ASP A 146 13.04 -14.32 9.02
CA ASP A 146 14.01 -14.00 7.97
C ASP A 146 13.97 -12.49 7.74
N PRO A 147 14.61 -11.70 8.63
CA PRO A 147 14.47 -10.25 8.62
C PRO A 147 15.21 -9.65 7.43
N ASP A 148 14.49 -8.86 6.63
CA ASP A 148 15.15 -7.97 5.68
C ASP A 148 15.76 -6.75 6.37
N ILE A 149 16.58 -5.98 5.64
CA ILE A 149 17.28 -4.80 6.18
C ILE A 149 16.35 -3.75 6.81
N TYR A 150 15.07 -3.77 6.45
CA TYR A 150 14.05 -2.87 6.97
C TYR A 150 13.34 -3.41 8.22
N GLU A 151 13.54 -4.69 8.56
CA GLU A 151 12.83 -5.36 9.64
C GLU A 151 13.59 -5.28 10.97
N ASN A 152 13.88 -4.06 11.43
CA ASN A 152 14.39 -3.79 12.76
C ASN A 152 13.58 -2.68 13.45
N SER A 153 13.64 -2.61 14.78
CA SER A 153 12.81 -1.70 15.60
C SER A 153 13.06 -0.23 15.29
N GLU A 154 14.30 0.16 15.08
CA GLU A 154 14.66 1.54 14.75
C GLU A 154 14.06 1.97 13.42
N MET A 155 14.19 1.12 12.40
CA MET A 155 13.62 1.38 11.09
C MET A 155 12.09 1.45 11.13
N GLN A 156 11.44 0.56 11.91
CA GLN A 156 9.97 0.59 12.05
C GLN A 156 9.49 1.87 12.74
N THR A 157 10.20 2.40 13.72
CA THR A 157 9.90 3.70 14.35
C THR A 157 10.02 4.84 13.33
N LYS A 158 11.13 4.90 12.61
CA LYS A 158 11.32 5.89 11.53
C LYS A 158 10.23 5.80 10.46
N LEU A 159 9.81 4.60 10.08
CA LEU A 159 8.73 4.41 9.11
C LEU A 159 7.40 4.99 9.59
N VAL A 160 7.03 4.78 10.84
CA VAL A 160 5.81 5.37 11.42
C VAL A 160 5.86 6.89 11.37
N GLU A 161 7.00 7.50 11.74
CA GLU A 161 7.20 8.94 11.65
C GLU A 161 7.06 9.46 10.20
N LYS A 162 7.65 8.75 9.22
CA LYS A 162 7.56 9.14 7.82
C LYS A 162 6.14 8.97 7.25
N PHE A 163 5.45 7.90 7.60
CA PHE A 163 4.03 7.77 7.26
C PHE A 163 3.18 8.89 7.85
N ASN A 164 3.46 9.34 9.09
CA ASN A 164 2.75 10.47 9.70
C ASN A 164 2.95 11.78 8.92
N GLN A 165 4.11 11.97 8.28
CA GLN A 165 4.39 13.10 7.39
C GLN A 165 3.65 13.00 6.04
N LEU A 166 3.34 11.77 5.60
CA LEU A 166 2.71 11.48 4.30
C LEU A 166 1.19 11.38 4.37
N LYS A 167 0.60 11.26 5.57
CA LYS A 167 -0.85 11.12 5.73
C LYS A 167 -1.58 12.31 5.11
N GLU A 168 -2.49 12.02 4.19
CA GLU A 168 -3.41 13.00 3.63
C GLU A 168 -4.72 13.01 4.46
N PRO A 169 -5.46 14.14 4.49
CA PRO A 169 -6.68 14.27 5.31
C PRO A 169 -7.80 13.28 4.95
N ASP A 170 -7.79 12.75 3.74
CA ASP A 170 -8.79 11.80 3.23
C ASP A 170 -8.42 10.33 3.45
N TRP A 171 -7.26 10.06 4.07
CA TRP A 171 -6.89 8.70 4.41
C TRP A 171 -7.75 8.14 5.55
N LEU A 172 -8.16 6.91 5.41
CA LEU A 172 -8.82 6.17 6.49
C LEU A 172 -7.76 5.57 7.40
N VAL A 173 -7.51 6.22 8.53
CA VAL A 173 -6.54 5.76 9.54
C VAL A 173 -7.23 4.80 10.49
N ILE A 174 -6.76 3.57 10.57
CA ILE A 174 -7.34 2.50 11.38
C ILE A 174 -6.29 1.95 12.33
N ASP A 175 -6.55 2.11 13.61
CA ASP A 175 -5.75 1.48 14.65
C ASP A 175 -6.07 -0.02 14.70
N ILE A 176 -5.03 -0.84 14.52
CA ILE A 176 -5.09 -2.30 14.65
C ILE A 176 -4.28 -2.81 15.84
N ALA A 177 -4.03 -1.97 16.85
CA ALA A 177 -3.20 -2.27 18.02
C ALA A 177 -3.58 -3.58 18.71
N ASN A 178 -4.85 -3.96 18.70
CA ASN A 178 -5.36 -5.21 19.27
C ASN A 178 -5.44 -6.37 18.26
N GLY A 179 -4.84 -6.21 17.08
CA GLY A 179 -4.72 -7.30 16.09
C GLY A 179 -6.05 -7.82 15.53
N ASN A 180 -7.16 -7.09 15.67
CA ASN A 180 -8.46 -7.55 15.18
C ASN A 180 -8.87 -6.89 13.85
N PRO A 181 -8.52 -7.47 12.70
CA PRO A 181 -8.87 -6.93 11.38
C PRO A 181 -10.39 -6.82 11.15
N ARG A 182 -11.22 -7.54 11.92
CA ARG A 182 -12.68 -7.47 11.78
C ARG A 182 -13.26 -6.19 12.35
N GLN A 183 -12.66 -5.63 13.40
CA GLN A 183 -13.08 -4.32 13.92
C GLN A 183 -12.74 -3.21 12.92
N ALA A 184 -11.56 -3.26 12.32
CA ALA A 184 -11.17 -2.38 11.23
C ALA A 184 -12.18 -2.41 10.06
N LEU A 185 -12.64 -3.61 9.70
CA LEU A 185 -13.63 -3.76 8.63
C LEU A 185 -14.95 -3.02 8.91
N ILE A 186 -15.45 -3.07 10.13
CA ILE A 186 -16.71 -2.41 10.53
C ILE A 186 -16.61 -0.89 10.27
N GLN A 187 -15.45 -0.30 10.49
CA GLN A 187 -15.24 1.14 10.31
C GLN A 187 -15.17 1.53 8.83
N VAL A 188 -14.50 0.75 8.00
CA VAL A 188 -14.22 1.15 6.59
C VAL A 188 -15.25 0.65 5.59
N LEU A 189 -15.88 -0.50 5.83
CA LEU A 189 -16.73 -1.14 4.84
C LEU A 189 -17.92 -0.28 4.39
N PRO A 190 -18.64 0.43 5.28
CA PRO A 190 -19.73 1.32 4.85
C PRO A 190 -19.25 2.42 3.88
N LEU A 191 -18.13 3.04 4.17
CA LEU A 191 -17.54 4.10 3.33
C LEU A 191 -17.13 3.56 1.96
N ILE A 192 -16.50 2.37 1.94
CA ILE A 192 -16.10 1.70 0.70
C ILE A 192 -17.33 1.37 -0.16
N LEU A 193 -18.42 0.86 0.43
CA LEU A 193 -19.63 0.52 -0.32
C LEU A 193 -20.30 1.75 -0.92
N VAL A 194 -20.33 2.87 -0.21
CA VAL A 194 -20.81 4.16 -0.74
C VAL A 194 -19.97 4.58 -1.94
N LYS A 195 -18.65 4.61 -1.78
CA LYS A 195 -17.73 5.05 -2.85
C LYS A 195 -17.74 4.10 -4.05
N LEU A 196 -17.90 2.80 -3.81
CA LEU A 196 -18.08 1.80 -4.88
C LEU A 196 -19.36 2.06 -5.69
N ASN A 197 -20.47 2.36 -5.03
CA ASN A 197 -21.72 2.68 -5.71
C ASN A 197 -21.59 3.94 -6.58
N GLN A 198 -20.92 4.99 -6.08
CA GLN A 198 -20.60 6.20 -6.85
C GLN A 198 -19.76 5.87 -8.08
N SER A 199 -18.71 5.06 -7.91
CA SER A 199 -17.83 4.65 -9.00
C SER A 199 -18.56 3.88 -10.09
N LEU A 200 -19.43 2.94 -9.70
CA LEU A 200 -20.23 2.14 -10.64
C LEU A 200 -21.25 2.98 -11.42
N LYS A 201 -21.74 4.07 -10.83
CA LYS A 201 -22.59 5.05 -11.51
C LYS A 201 -21.83 6.00 -12.43
N GLY A 202 -20.51 5.98 -12.41
CA GLY A 202 -19.65 6.89 -13.17
C GLY A 202 -19.50 8.28 -12.55
N GLU A 203 -19.78 8.40 -11.24
CA GLU A 203 -19.67 9.66 -10.49
C GLU A 203 -18.23 9.95 -10.00
N LEU A 204 -17.31 8.99 -10.15
CA LEU A 204 -15.90 9.14 -9.75
C LEU A 204 -15.00 9.19 -10.98
N GLU A 205 -14.16 10.21 -11.02
CA GLU A 205 -13.09 10.35 -12.00
C GLU A 205 -11.84 9.54 -11.61
N ILE A 206 -10.99 9.28 -12.60
CA ILE A 206 -9.66 8.72 -12.38
C ILE A 206 -8.70 9.86 -12.11
N ASN A 207 -8.04 9.81 -10.97
CA ASN A 207 -7.02 10.79 -10.59
C ASN A 207 -5.62 10.18 -10.67
N TYR A 208 -4.62 11.04 -10.81
CA TYR A 208 -3.22 10.68 -10.89
C TYR A 208 -2.43 11.47 -9.85
N TYR A 209 -1.27 10.95 -9.46
CA TYR A 209 -0.29 11.72 -8.70
C TYR A 209 0.31 12.82 -9.58
N ASP A 210 0.53 13.99 -8.99
CA ASP A 210 1.17 15.15 -9.63
C ASP A 210 2.67 14.95 -9.76
#